data_b01f33e6109f863dcebac99841e1a63e
#
_entry.id   b01f33e6109f863dcebac99841e1a63e
#
_cell.length_a   1.000
_cell.length_b   1.000
_cell.length_c   1.000
_cell.angle_alpha   90.00
_cell.angle_beta   90.00
_cell.angle_gamma   90.00
#
_symmetry.space_group_name_H-M   'P 1'
#
loop_
_entity.id
_entity.type
_entity.pdbx_description
1 polymer ?
#
loop_
_entity_poly.entity_id
_entity_poly.type
_entity_poly.pdbx_seq_one_letter_code
_entity_poly.pdbx_strand_id
1 'polypeptide(L)'
;GVVDEKKILNKKKIKKNNLILAIPSSGVHSNGYSLVRHILNKRKINLKKTKFLKKELLKPTKIYVKEVLNLIKNNLINGCANITGGGLGDNIKRVIPDGLTANINLNEIKIKKIFSWLKENSIEDKEMLKTFNCGVGFCLIIDPKNLDKVKKFFAKDYKPYVIGKIISGKNKIKLN
;
A
#
# COMPACT_ATOMS: atom_id res chain seq x y z
N GLY A 1 -12.66 -11.32 -14.49
CA GLY A 1 -11.89 -12.57 -14.37
C GLY A 1 -12.70 -13.63 -13.65
N VAL A 2 -12.27 -14.89 -13.73
CA VAL A 2 -12.89 -16.03 -13.05
C VAL A 2 -11.90 -16.57 -12.03
N VAL A 3 -12.39 -16.93 -10.84
CA VAL A 3 -11.62 -17.54 -9.77
C VAL A 3 -12.39 -18.73 -9.18
N ASP A 4 -11.67 -19.78 -8.82
CA ASP A 4 -12.25 -20.91 -8.06
C ASP A 4 -12.64 -20.42 -6.67
N GLU A 5 -13.90 -20.61 -6.29
CA GLU A 5 -14.45 -20.17 -5.00
C GLU A 5 -13.61 -20.68 -3.82
N LYS A 6 -13.12 -21.92 -3.87
CA LYS A 6 -12.29 -22.52 -2.82
C LYS A 6 -10.91 -21.86 -2.68
N LYS A 7 -10.46 -21.11 -3.71
CA LYS A 7 -9.17 -20.40 -3.73
C LYS A 7 -9.28 -18.93 -3.36
N ILE A 8 -10.50 -18.41 -3.15
CA ILE A 8 -10.71 -17.03 -2.71
C ILE A 8 -10.11 -16.84 -1.31
N LEU A 9 -9.31 -15.79 -1.16
CA LEU A 9 -8.76 -15.41 0.14
C LEU A 9 -9.87 -14.82 1.03
N ASN A 10 -10.32 -15.61 1.99
CA ASN A 10 -11.43 -15.24 2.87
C ASN A 10 -10.92 -14.38 4.04
N LYS A 11 -11.51 -13.20 4.23
CA LYS A 11 -11.18 -12.29 5.35
C LYS A 11 -11.39 -12.91 6.75
N LYS A 12 -12.17 -13.99 6.90
CA LYS A 12 -12.30 -14.76 8.16
C LYS A 12 -10.98 -15.38 8.65
N LYS A 13 -9.97 -15.50 7.75
CA LYS A 13 -8.62 -15.95 8.12
C LYS A 13 -7.83 -14.86 8.89
N ILE A 14 -8.23 -13.60 8.82
CA ILE A 14 -7.57 -12.50 9.53
C ILE A 14 -7.94 -12.60 11.02
N LYS A 15 -6.90 -12.60 11.88
CA LYS A 15 -7.04 -12.74 13.33
C LYS A 15 -6.30 -11.63 14.07
N LYS A 16 -6.67 -11.38 15.32
CA LYS A 16 -5.91 -10.55 16.26
C LYS A 16 -4.44 -10.99 16.25
N ASN A 17 -3.52 -10.04 16.38
CA ASN A 17 -2.06 -10.18 16.34
C ASN A 17 -1.47 -10.54 14.96
N ASN A 18 -2.26 -10.69 13.90
CA ASN A 18 -1.67 -10.74 12.56
C ASN A 18 -0.89 -9.46 12.29
N LEU A 19 0.25 -9.57 11.60
CA LEU A 19 1.04 -8.43 11.15
C LEU A 19 0.47 -7.85 9.86
N ILE A 20 0.58 -6.54 9.74
CA ILE A 20 0.30 -5.81 8.50
C ILE A 20 1.63 -5.44 7.87
N LEU A 21 1.87 -5.96 6.68
CA LEU A 21 3.08 -5.67 5.91
C LEU A 21 2.76 -4.73 4.76
N ALA A 22 3.64 -3.76 4.54
CA ALA A 22 3.66 -2.95 3.33
C ALA A 22 4.66 -3.51 2.32
N ILE A 23 4.26 -3.59 1.06
CA ILE A 23 5.16 -3.81 -0.07
C ILE A 23 5.36 -2.45 -0.76
N PRO A 24 6.62 -2.02 -0.99
CA PRO A 24 6.91 -0.74 -1.61
C PRO A 24 6.21 -0.56 -2.96
N SER A 25 5.72 0.66 -3.23
CA SER A 25 5.28 1.05 -4.58
C SER A 25 6.48 1.34 -5.48
N SER A 26 6.32 1.29 -6.80
CA SER A 26 7.33 1.81 -7.73
C SER A 26 7.38 3.34 -7.76
N GLY A 27 6.27 3.99 -7.42
CA GLY A 27 6.07 5.44 -7.44
C GLY A 27 4.61 5.79 -7.18
N VAL A 28 4.11 6.82 -7.83
CA VAL A 28 2.72 7.29 -7.68
C VAL A 28 1.68 6.24 -8.14
N HIS A 29 2.10 5.29 -8.98
CA HIS A 29 1.23 4.34 -9.67
C HIS A 29 0.26 5.08 -10.60
N SER A 30 -1.04 4.73 -10.55
CA SER A 30 -2.05 5.28 -11.47
C SER A 30 -3.04 6.23 -10.79
N ASN A 31 -2.80 6.63 -9.53
CA ASN A 31 -3.73 7.46 -8.75
C ASN A 31 -3.16 8.85 -8.45
N GLY A 32 -4.06 9.85 -8.33
CA GLY A 32 -3.70 11.21 -7.93
C GLY A 32 -3.12 12.09 -9.05
N TYR A 33 -3.12 11.65 -10.31
CA TYR A 33 -2.53 12.43 -11.42
C TYR A 33 -3.26 13.73 -11.72
N SER A 34 -4.55 13.86 -11.42
CA SER A 34 -5.26 15.14 -11.54
C SER A 34 -4.65 16.18 -10.62
N LEU A 35 -4.35 15.80 -9.37
CA LEU A 35 -3.71 16.67 -8.39
C LEU A 35 -2.25 16.97 -8.78
N VAL A 36 -1.50 15.97 -9.26
CA VAL A 36 -0.14 16.17 -9.79
C VAL A 36 -0.14 17.20 -10.92
N ARG A 37 -1.03 17.06 -11.91
CA ARG A 37 -1.14 18.01 -13.03
C ARG A 37 -1.53 19.41 -12.54
N HIS A 38 -2.44 19.53 -11.57
CA HIS A 38 -2.79 20.81 -10.97
C HIS A 38 -1.55 21.51 -10.38
N ILE A 39 -0.71 20.79 -9.61
CA ILE A 39 0.52 21.32 -9.03
C ILE A 39 1.50 21.76 -10.13
N LEU A 40 1.73 20.90 -11.13
CA LEU A 40 2.65 21.21 -12.23
C LEU A 40 2.24 22.49 -12.95
N ASN A 41 0.94 22.65 -13.24
CA ASN A 41 0.38 23.83 -13.90
C ASN A 41 0.48 25.08 -13.01
N LYS A 42 0.03 24.98 -11.75
CA LYS A 42 0.06 26.08 -10.78
C LYS A 42 1.47 26.61 -10.55
N ARG A 43 2.46 25.73 -10.50
CA ARG A 43 3.87 26.05 -10.29
C ARG A 43 4.63 26.30 -11.60
N LYS A 44 3.96 26.24 -12.77
CA LYS A 44 4.56 26.39 -14.09
C LYS A 44 5.80 25.49 -14.32
N ILE A 45 5.74 24.24 -13.78
CA ILE A 45 6.85 23.29 -13.83
C ILE A 45 6.93 22.64 -15.21
N ASN A 46 8.07 22.79 -15.88
CA ASN A 46 8.33 22.13 -17.15
C ASN A 46 8.98 20.76 -16.91
N LEU A 47 8.22 19.68 -17.13
CA LEU A 47 8.70 18.30 -16.96
C LEU A 47 9.88 17.95 -17.88
N LYS A 48 10.01 18.59 -19.06
CA LYS A 48 11.16 18.34 -19.95
C LYS A 48 12.47 18.79 -19.31
N LYS A 49 12.43 19.85 -18.48
CA LYS A 49 13.58 20.38 -17.76
C LYS A 49 13.81 19.76 -16.39
N THR A 50 12.82 19.03 -15.84
CA THR A 50 12.87 18.46 -14.48
C THR A 50 13.05 16.95 -14.55
N LYS A 51 14.28 16.47 -14.77
CA LYS A 51 14.63 15.04 -14.94
C LYS A 51 14.07 14.15 -13.83
N PHE A 52 14.15 14.60 -12.57
CA PHE A 52 13.61 13.85 -11.41
C PHE A 52 12.11 13.60 -11.54
N LEU A 53 11.30 14.65 -11.74
CA LEU A 53 9.85 14.52 -11.85
C LEU A 53 9.44 13.68 -13.05
N LYS A 54 10.07 13.89 -14.21
CA LYS A 54 9.84 13.07 -15.39
C LYS A 54 10.05 11.59 -15.10
N LYS A 55 11.19 11.24 -14.45
CA LYS A 55 11.51 9.86 -14.09
C LYS A 55 10.48 9.27 -13.10
N GLU A 56 10.14 10.01 -12.04
CA GLU A 56 9.26 9.49 -10.98
C GLU A 56 7.79 9.40 -11.43
N LEU A 57 7.30 10.37 -12.19
CA LEU A 57 5.91 10.40 -12.64
C LEU A 57 5.63 9.45 -13.82
N LEU A 58 6.64 9.04 -14.58
CA LEU A 58 6.49 8.10 -15.69
C LEU A 58 6.83 6.65 -15.32
N LYS A 59 7.13 6.37 -14.05
CA LYS A 59 7.36 5.00 -13.61
C LYS A 59 6.11 4.14 -13.77
N PRO A 60 6.20 2.97 -14.41
CA PRO A 60 5.06 2.07 -14.50
C PRO A 60 4.66 1.53 -13.12
N THR A 61 3.38 1.25 -12.95
CA THR A 61 2.86 0.60 -11.76
C THR A 61 3.49 -0.78 -11.58
N LYS A 62 4.00 -1.07 -10.38
CA LYS A 62 4.49 -2.43 -10.05
C LYS A 62 3.33 -3.42 -10.06
N ILE A 63 3.50 -4.51 -10.77
CA ILE A 63 2.57 -5.63 -10.80
C ILE A 63 2.96 -6.62 -9.69
N TYR A 64 2.04 -6.88 -8.74
CA TYR A 64 2.27 -7.73 -7.56
C TYR A 64 1.70 -9.14 -7.72
N VAL A 65 1.03 -9.42 -8.83
CA VAL A 65 0.19 -10.63 -9.05
C VAL A 65 0.96 -11.91 -8.80
N LYS A 66 2.15 -12.05 -9.39
CA LYS A 66 2.95 -13.29 -9.31
C LYS A 66 3.31 -13.63 -7.87
N GLU A 67 3.84 -12.67 -7.14
CA GLU A 67 4.28 -12.86 -5.75
C GLU A 67 3.07 -13.16 -4.85
N VAL A 68 1.98 -12.37 -4.97
CA VAL A 68 0.80 -12.51 -4.13
C VAL A 68 0.08 -13.84 -4.38
N LEU A 69 -0.11 -14.26 -5.64
CA LEU A 69 -0.72 -15.55 -5.95
C LEU A 69 0.11 -16.72 -5.40
N ASN A 70 1.43 -16.65 -5.47
CA ASN A 70 2.31 -17.65 -4.88
C ASN A 70 2.15 -17.72 -3.35
N LEU A 71 2.03 -16.58 -2.68
CA LEU A 71 1.79 -16.53 -1.23
C LEU A 71 0.44 -17.14 -0.85
N ILE A 72 -0.62 -16.88 -1.63
CA ILE A 72 -1.94 -17.47 -1.45
C ILE A 72 -1.87 -18.99 -1.62
N LYS A 73 -1.25 -19.46 -2.71
CA LYS A 73 -1.07 -20.89 -3.01
C LYS A 73 -0.36 -21.64 -1.87
N ASN A 74 0.60 -21.00 -1.22
CA ASN A 74 1.37 -21.58 -0.11
C ASN A 74 0.74 -21.30 1.28
N ASN A 75 -0.48 -20.73 1.36
CA ASN A 75 -1.16 -20.39 2.61
C ASN A 75 -0.33 -19.50 3.57
N LEU A 76 0.47 -18.59 3.02
CA LEU A 76 1.36 -17.72 3.78
C LEU A 76 0.72 -16.39 4.19
N ILE A 77 -0.43 -16.03 3.61
CA ILE A 77 -1.14 -14.78 3.91
C ILE A 77 -2.60 -15.05 4.29
N ASN A 78 -3.13 -14.22 5.18
CA ASN A 78 -4.49 -14.27 5.69
C ASN A 78 -5.41 -13.23 5.04
N GLY A 79 -4.83 -12.16 4.48
CA GLY A 79 -5.52 -11.11 3.78
C GLY A 79 -4.55 -10.26 2.96
N CYS A 80 -5.09 -9.49 2.02
CA CYS A 80 -4.29 -8.56 1.24
C CYS A 80 -5.13 -7.41 0.69
N ALA A 81 -4.50 -6.26 0.42
CA ALA A 81 -5.12 -5.10 -0.19
C ALA A 81 -4.18 -4.44 -1.20
N ASN A 82 -4.66 -4.23 -2.42
CA ASN A 82 -3.98 -3.38 -3.40
C ASN A 82 -4.25 -1.91 -3.05
N ILE A 83 -3.21 -1.10 -2.93
CA ILE A 83 -3.35 0.31 -2.54
C ILE A 83 -3.54 1.16 -3.79
N THR A 84 -4.77 1.62 -3.97
CA THR A 84 -5.24 2.40 -5.11
C THR A 84 -5.89 3.71 -4.65
N GLY A 85 -6.84 4.27 -5.40
CA GLY A 85 -7.62 5.44 -4.96
C GLY A 85 -8.29 5.21 -3.60
N GLY A 86 -8.30 6.22 -2.76
CA GLY A 86 -8.68 6.12 -1.34
C GLY A 86 -7.49 5.85 -0.41
N GLY A 87 -6.28 5.65 -0.99
CA GLY A 87 -5.03 5.50 -0.25
C GLY A 87 -4.98 4.27 0.65
N LEU A 88 -4.07 4.30 1.62
CA LEU A 88 -3.80 3.16 2.50
C LEU A 88 -5.04 2.79 3.35
N GLY A 89 -5.69 3.80 3.93
CA GLY A 89 -6.78 3.62 4.88
C GLY A 89 -7.99 2.91 4.28
N ASP A 90 -8.53 3.44 3.21
CA ASP A 90 -9.76 2.92 2.60
C ASP A 90 -9.58 1.53 2.00
N ASN A 91 -8.40 1.25 1.40
CA ASN A 91 -8.16 -0.05 0.79
C ASN A 91 -7.98 -1.15 1.84
N ILE A 92 -7.26 -0.90 2.94
CA ILE A 92 -7.13 -1.87 4.03
C ILE A 92 -8.45 -2.10 4.75
N LYS A 93 -9.23 -1.04 5.02
CA LYS A 93 -10.53 -1.11 5.68
C LYS A 93 -11.48 -2.13 5.03
N ARG A 94 -11.43 -2.29 3.71
CA ARG A 94 -12.32 -3.19 2.95
C ARG A 94 -12.11 -4.67 3.29
N VAL A 95 -10.91 -5.05 3.69
CA VAL A 95 -10.56 -6.45 3.95
C VAL A 95 -10.61 -6.82 5.43
N ILE A 96 -10.73 -5.84 6.34
CA ILE A 96 -10.78 -6.12 7.78
C ILE A 96 -12.17 -6.63 8.17
N PRO A 97 -12.27 -7.78 8.87
CA PRO A 97 -13.55 -8.29 9.39
C PRO A 97 -14.07 -7.44 10.55
N ASP A 98 -15.36 -7.61 10.89
CA ASP A 98 -15.96 -6.93 12.02
C ASP A 98 -15.33 -7.40 13.34
N GLY A 99 -15.28 -6.54 14.34
CA GLY A 99 -14.63 -6.80 15.63
C GLY A 99 -13.11 -6.69 15.62
N LEU A 100 -12.49 -6.44 14.45
CA LEU A 100 -11.04 -6.23 14.31
C LEU A 100 -10.71 -4.85 13.73
N THR A 101 -9.52 -4.37 14.08
CA THR A 101 -8.97 -3.08 13.65
C THR A 101 -7.56 -3.29 13.11
N ALA A 102 -7.29 -2.77 11.93
CA ALA A 102 -5.93 -2.58 11.41
C ALA A 102 -5.31 -1.36 12.11
N ASN A 103 -4.38 -1.59 13.03
CA ASN A 103 -3.63 -0.55 13.73
C ASN A 103 -2.31 -0.33 13.03
N ILE A 104 -2.17 0.79 12.32
CA ILE A 104 -1.03 1.13 11.45
C ILE A 104 -0.26 2.29 12.07
N ASN A 105 1.06 2.13 12.14
CA ASN A 105 1.99 3.20 12.49
C ASN A 105 2.49 3.88 11.22
N LEU A 106 2.10 5.13 11.00
CA LEU A 106 2.47 5.91 9.81
C LEU A 106 3.99 6.21 9.77
N ASN A 107 4.65 6.25 10.93
CA ASN A 107 6.10 6.48 11.03
C ASN A 107 6.92 5.32 10.45
N GLU A 108 6.34 4.13 10.35
CA GLU A 108 7.00 2.97 9.72
C GLU A 108 6.92 3.01 8.19
N ILE A 109 6.14 3.92 7.60
CA ILE A 109 5.98 4.00 6.15
C ILE A 109 7.21 4.63 5.51
N LYS A 110 7.83 3.89 4.61
CA LYS A 110 9.00 4.33 3.85
C LYS A 110 8.59 5.22 2.69
N ILE A 111 8.42 6.50 2.98
CA ILE A 111 7.98 7.50 2.01
C ILE A 111 9.05 7.72 0.94
N LYS A 112 8.68 7.67 -0.34
CA LYS A 112 9.59 7.97 -1.45
C LYS A 112 9.68 9.48 -1.72
N LYS A 113 10.81 9.94 -2.27
CA LYS A 113 11.08 11.35 -2.57
C LYS A 113 9.98 12.05 -3.37
N ILE A 114 9.29 11.34 -4.25
CA ILE A 114 8.18 11.92 -5.03
C ILE A 114 7.02 12.35 -4.12
N PHE A 115 6.71 11.61 -3.06
CA PHE A 115 5.65 11.96 -2.12
C PHE A 115 6.06 13.10 -1.19
N SER A 116 7.33 13.18 -0.79
CA SER A 116 7.86 14.35 -0.07
C SER A 116 7.72 15.59 -0.94
N TRP A 117 8.11 15.51 -2.21
CA TRP A 117 7.95 16.60 -3.17
C TRP A 117 6.48 17.04 -3.32
N LEU A 118 5.54 16.10 -3.40
CA LEU A 118 4.10 16.42 -3.46
C LEU A 118 3.64 17.16 -2.21
N LYS A 119 4.05 16.71 -1.02
CA LYS A 119 3.73 17.35 0.26
C LYS A 119 4.31 18.78 0.35
N GLU A 120 5.56 18.98 -0.04
CA GLU A 120 6.22 20.29 -0.09
C GLU A 120 5.52 21.29 -1.05
N ASN A 121 4.73 20.76 -2.00
CA ASN A 121 3.92 21.57 -2.91
C ASN A 121 2.49 21.78 -2.43
N SER A 122 2.30 21.88 -1.11
CA SER A 122 1.07 22.32 -0.45
C SER A 122 -0.07 21.29 -0.49
N ILE A 123 0.24 19.98 -0.47
CA ILE A 123 -0.75 18.95 -0.22
C ILE A 123 -0.72 18.61 1.28
N GLU A 124 -1.85 18.77 1.94
CA GLU A 124 -2.02 18.41 3.35
C GLU A 124 -1.88 16.89 3.56
N ASP A 125 -1.42 16.49 4.75
CA ASP A 125 -1.22 15.08 5.11
C ASP A 125 -2.49 14.23 4.93
N LYS A 126 -3.65 14.78 5.28
CA LYS A 126 -4.95 14.11 5.10
C LYS A 126 -5.24 13.81 3.63
N GLU A 127 -4.98 14.77 2.74
CA GLU A 127 -5.16 14.59 1.29
C GLU A 127 -4.10 13.64 0.71
N MET A 128 -2.86 13.72 1.18
CA MET A 128 -1.81 12.76 0.81
C MET A 128 -2.23 11.32 1.09
N LEU A 129 -2.71 11.04 2.32
CA LEU A 129 -3.13 9.70 2.75
C LEU A 129 -4.41 9.20 2.04
N LYS A 130 -5.27 10.10 1.56
CA LYS A 130 -6.49 9.78 0.84
C LYS A 130 -6.24 9.54 -0.66
N THR A 131 -5.36 10.33 -1.26
CA THR A 131 -5.18 10.35 -2.71
C THR A 131 -4.06 9.45 -3.18
N PHE A 132 -2.96 9.37 -2.42
CA PHE A 132 -1.75 8.68 -2.83
C PHE A 132 -1.48 7.42 -2.02
N ASN A 133 -0.69 6.53 -2.61
CA ASN A 133 -0.21 5.32 -1.93
C ASN A 133 0.92 5.59 -0.91
N CYS A 134 1.48 6.80 -0.88
CA CYS A 134 2.55 7.27 0.02
C CYS A 134 3.78 6.33 0.12
N GLY A 135 4.03 5.53 -0.92
CA GLY A 135 5.14 4.57 -0.97
C GLY A 135 4.74 3.12 -0.71
N VAL A 136 3.48 2.86 -0.37
CA VAL A 136 2.92 1.51 -0.14
C VAL A 136 2.05 1.11 -1.32
N GLY A 137 2.52 0.19 -2.16
CA GLY A 137 1.74 -0.24 -3.33
C GLY A 137 0.79 -1.39 -3.05
N PHE A 138 1.12 -2.23 -2.08
CA PHE A 138 0.31 -3.39 -1.71
C PHE A 138 0.48 -3.71 -0.22
N CYS A 139 -0.56 -4.21 0.44
CA CYS A 139 -0.50 -4.66 1.82
C CYS A 139 -0.81 -6.15 1.93
N LEU A 140 -0.10 -6.82 2.83
CA LEU A 140 -0.35 -8.20 3.21
C LEU A 140 -0.71 -8.27 4.70
N ILE A 141 -1.62 -9.17 5.06
CA ILE A 141 -1.94 -9.49 6.44
C ILE A 141 -1.55 -10.94 6.67
N ILE A 142 -0.65 -11.17 7.62
CA ILE A 142 -0.01 -12.47 7.83
C ILE A 142 0.00 -12.90 9.29
N ASP A 143 0.15 -14.20 9.52
CA ASP A 143 0.58 -14.73 10.81
C ASP A 143 2.05 -14.33 11.06
N PRO A 144 2.44 -13.84 12.25
CA PRO A 144 3.82 -13.45 12.55
C PRO A 144 4.87 -14.51 12.21
N LYS A 145 4.56 -15.80 12.40
CA LYS A 145 5.45 -16.94 12.09
C LYS A 145 5.83 -17.04 10.60
N ASN A 146 5.04 -16.43 9.71
CA ASN A 146 5.26 -16.47 8.27
C ASN A 146 6.14 -15.32 7.76
N LEU A 147 6.55 -14.36 8.62
CA LEU A 147 7.22 -13.12 8.21
C LEU A 147 8.45 -13.37 7.32
N ASP A 148 9.35 -14.21 7.75
CA ASP A 148 10.60 -14.47 7.00
C ASP A 148 10.36 -15.29 5.73
N LYS A 149 9.39 -16.21 5.77
CA LYS A 149 8.97 -16.95 4.57
C LYS A 149 8.41 -16.02 3.52
N VAL A 150 7.50 -15.11 3.90
CA VAL A 150 6.88 -14.13 3.00
C VAL A 150 7.93 -13.24 2.36
N LYS A 151 8.90 -12.72 3.13
CA LYS A 151 9.97 -11.86 2.61
C LYS A 151 10.81 -12.49 1.50
N LYS A 152 10.94 -13.82 1.47
CA LYS A 152 11.72 -14.55 0.46
C LYS A 152 11.10 -14.52 -0.95
N PHE A 153 9.81 -14.25 -1.05
CA PHE A 153 9.10 -14.17 -2.34
C PHE A 153 9.34 -12.86 -3.11
N PHE A 154 10.01 -11.89 -2.48
CA PHE A 154 10.15 -10.56 -3.04
C PHE A 154 11.62 -10.19 -3.29
N ALA A 155 11.87 -9.52 -4.43
CA ALA A 155 13.16 -8.90 -4.71
C ALA A 155 13.49 -7.82 -3.67
N LYS A 156 14.78 -7.48 -3.52
CA LYS A 156 15.31 -6.54 -2.52
C LYS A 156 14.53 -5.23 -2.43
N ASP A 157 14.23 -4.60 -3.57
CA ASP A 157 13.57 -3.29 -3.65
C ASP A 157 12.08 -3.32 -3.28
N TYR A 158 11.48 -4.51 -3.30
CA TYR A 158 10.05 -4.73 -2.99
C TYR A 158 9.85 -5.61 -1.77
N LYS A 159 10.89 -5.81 -0.95
CA LYS A 159 10.82 -6.63 0.25
C LYS A 159 9.80 -6.07 1.24
N PRO A 160 8.80 -6.87 1.67
CA PRO A 160 7.79 -6.42 2.61
C PRO A 160 8.39 -6.05 3.96
N TYR A 161 7.80 -5.05 4.60
CA TYR A 161 8.16 -4.61 5.95
C TYR A 161 6.90 -4.36 6.79
N VAL A 162 7.03 -4.50 8.10
CA VAL A 162 5.91 -4.35 9.04
C VAL A 162 5.57 -2.86 9.18
N ILE A 163 4.26 -2.55 9.09
CA ILE A 163 3.72 -1.20 9.33
C ILE A 163 2.65 -1.19 10.43
N GLY A 164 2.29 -2.35 10.97
CA GLY A 164 1.27 -2.42 11.99
C GLY A 164 0.84 -3.85 12.30
N LYS A 165 -0.26 -3.96 13.05
CA LYS A 165 -0.85 -5.24 13.45
C LYS A 165 -2.36 -5.16 13.55
N ILE A 166 -3.00 -6.31 13.51
CA ILE A 166 -4.44 -6.44 13.75
C ILE A 166 -4.70 -6.51 15.26
N ILE A 167 -5.58 -5.66 15.75
CA ILE A 167 -6.03 -5.63 17.14
C ILE A 167 -7.55 -5.83 17.22
N SER A 168 -8.08 -6.07 18.40
CA SER A 168 -9.54 -6.04 18.64
C SER A 168 -10.02 -4.59 18.62
N GLY A 169 -11.19 -4.34 18.01
CA GLY A 169 -11.74 -2.98 17.97
C GLY A 169 -12.97 -2.86 17.09
N LYS A 170 -13.76 -1.81 17.31
CA LYS A 170 -14.98 -1.50 16.54
C LYS A 170 -14.69 -0.82 15.19
N ASN A 171 -13.67 0.04 15.16
CA ASN A 171 -13.24 0.75 13.95
C ASN A 171 -12.33 -0.15 13.12
N LYS A 172 -12.61 -0.31 11.83
CA LYS A 172 -11.81 -1.20 10.95
C LYS A 172 -10.37 -0.74 10.75
N ILE A 173 -10.07 0.54 10.98
CA ILE A 173 -8.73 1.10 10.83
C ILE A 173 -8.42 2.16 11.88
N LYS A 174 -7.16 2.19 12.32
CA LYS A 174 -6.55 3.23 13.14
C LYS A 174 -5.19 3.56 12.55
N LEU A 175 -4.98 4.83 12.19
CA LEU A 175 -3.71 5.39 11.72
C LEU A 175 -3.11 6.25 12.83
N ASN A 176 -1.89 5.94 13.27
CA ASN A 176 -1.18 6.65 14.34
C ASN A 176 0.09 7.29 13.80
#